data_9cfc69fc736cc1098d621e72135c82c9
#
_entry.id   9cfc69fc736cc1098d621e72135c82c9
#
_cell.length_a   1.000
_cell.length_b   1.000
_cell.length_c   1.000
_cell.angle_alpha   90.00
_cell.angle_beta   90.00
_cell.angle_gamma   90.00
#
_symmetry.space_group_name_H-M   'P 1'
#
loop_
_entity.id
_entity.type
_entity.pdbx_description
1 polymer ?
#
loop_
_entity_poly.entity_id
_entity_poly.type
_entity_poly.pdbx_seq_one_letter_code
_entity_poly.pdbx_strand_id
1 'polypeptide(L)'
;QEEALKLYDAGADIYLITNFSSPIYVTERKEIERGPEHYQMSMAERERFRNLEWEMQKYPQIQSLKEANLLLGTRRTFGIYQIKDDSPGENYAFMNMSFIESHGMQIKKEDYKLVYVGELLGNTSLDDIFERFNIDRPKDFRGHSLSVSDIVVLNDGEKVTAHFVDSISFEQLDSFLNL
;
A
#
# COMPACT_ATOMS: atom_id res chain seq x y z
N GLN A 1 -13.31 17.46 -5.56
CA GLN A 1 -11.85 17.25 -5.74
C GLN A 1 -11.22 16.42 -4.63
N GLU A 2 -11.40 16.79 -3.35
CA GLU A 2 -10.80 16.11 -2.20
C GLU A 2 -11.22 14.63 -2.12
N GLU A 3 -12.51 14.34 -2.29
CA GLU A 3 -13.02 12.97 -2.30
C GLU A 3 -12.46 12.15 -3.47
N ALA A 4 -12.36 12.75 -4.66
CA ALA A 4 -11.76 12.10 -5.83
C ALA A 4 -10.28 11.78 -5.61
N LEU A 5 -9.53 12.67 -4.96
CA LEU A 5 -8.14 12.44 -4.59
C LEU A 5 -8.01 11.28 -3.59
N LYS A 6 -8.84 11.27 -2.55
CA LYS A 6 -8.87 10.18 -1.56
C LYS A 6 -9.11 8.82 -2.21
N LEU A 7 -10.09 8.75 -3.13
CA LEU A 7 -10.44 7.52 -3.85
C LEU A 7 -9.35 7.12 -4.84
N TYR A 8 -8.78 8.06 -5.59
CA TYR A 8 -7.67 7.81 -6.51
C TYR A 8 -6.45 7.27 -5.77
N ASP A 9 -6.05 7.93 -4.69
CA ASP A 9 -4.93 7.50 -3.84
C ASP A 9 -5.16 6.10 -3.23
N ALA A 10 -6.41 5.70 -3.07
CA ALA A 10 -6.81 4.36 -2.65
C ALA A 10 -6.91 3.34 -3.80
N GLY A 11 -6.61 3.74 -5.04
CA GLY A 11 -6.60 2.88 -6.23
C GLY A 11 -7.97 2.73 -6.91
N ALA A 12 -8.83 3.75 -6.83
CA ALA A 12 -10.07 3.78 -7.57
C ALA A 12 -9.88 4.23 -9.02
N ASP A 13 -10.65 3.64 -9.92
CA ASP A 13 -10.75 4.08 -11.30
C ASP A 13 -11.63 5.34 -11.39
N ILE A 14 -11.01 6.49 -11.62
CA ILE A 14 -11.65 7.81 -11.66
C ILE A 14 -11.69 8.33 -13.09
N TYR A 15 -12.80 8.96 -13.45
CA TYR A 15 -13.00 9.67 -14.71
C TYR A 15 -13.40 11.12 -14.42
N LEU A 16 -12.73 12.07 -15.04
CA LEU A 16 -13.11 13.48 -14.97
C LEU A 16 -14.22 13.78 -15.96
N ILE A 17 -15.18 14.59 -15.54
CA ILE A 17 -16.30 15.04 -16.36
C ILE A 17 -16.01 16.49 -16.78
N THR A 18 -15.89 16.71 -18.09
CA THR A 18 -15.82 18.04 -18.67
C THR A 18 -17.13 18.37 -19.39
N ASN A 19 -17.51 19.65 -19.46
CA ASN A 19 -18.81 20.07 -19.97
C ASN A 19 -19.06 19.75 -21.46
N PHE A 20 -18.05 19.29 -22.20
CA PHE A 20 -18.14 19.17 -23.68
C PHE A 20 -17.52 17.88 -24.26
N SER A 21 -17.08 16.92 -23.42
CA SER A 21 -16.41 15.72 -23.90
C SER A 21 -16.82 14.47 -23.14
N SER A 22 -16.51 13.31 -23.71
CA SER A 22 -16.61 12.04 -22.98
C SER A 22 -15.76 12.07 -21.70
N PRO A 23 -16.15 11.35 -20.66
CA PRO A 23 -15.35 11.25 -19.44
C PRO A 23 -13.90 10.84 -19.73
N ILE A 24 -12.94 11.50 -19.10
CA ILE A 24 -11.51 11.29 -19.29
C ILE A 24 -11.00 10.43 -18.15
N TYR A 25 -10.44 9.27 -18.45
CA TYR A 25 -9.82 8.40 -17.47
C TYR A 25 -8.58 9.07 -16.86
N VAL A 26 -8.50 9.08 -15.54
CA VAL A 26 -7.39 9.69 -14.80
C VAL A 26 -6.22 8.70 -14.73
N THR A 27 -5.08 9.12 -15.22
CA THR A 27 -3.83 8.35 -15.18
C THR A 27 -2.84 8.88 -14.17
N GLU A 28 -2.94 10.17 -13.83
CA GLU A 28 -2.06 10.83 -12.87
C GLU A 28 -2.84 11.70 -11.89
N ARG A 29 -2.42 11.68 -10.62
CA ARG A 29 -3.02 12.42 -9.51
C ARG A 29 -3.20 13.93 -9.81
N LYS A 30 -2.21 14.53 -10.49
CA LYS A 30 -2.26 15.95 -10.86
C LYS A 30 -3.42 16.33 -11.80
N GLU A 31 -3.99 15.35 -12.53
CA GLU A 31 -5.14 15.59 -13.39
C GLU A 31 -6.39 15.90 -12.56
N ILE A 32 -6.53 15.28 -11.38
CA ILE A 32 -7.59 15.62 -10.43
C ILE A 32 -7.29 16.97 -9.75
N GLU A 33 -6.05 17.22 -9.35
CA GLU A 33 -5.66 18.46 -8.67
C GLU A 33 -5.89 19.70 -9.49
N ARG A 34 -5.72 19.59 -10.82
CA ARG A 34 -5.84 20.69 -11.80
C ARG A 34 -7.09 20.61 -12.65
N GLY A 35 -7.83 19.52 -12.52
CA GLY A 35 -8.99 19.23 -13.36
C GLY A 35 -10.28 19.86 -12.86
N PRO A 36 -11.40 19.55 -13.52
CA PRO A 36 -12.73 20.00 -13.14
C PRO A 36 -13.13 19.44 -11.77
N GLU A 37 -14.08 20.09 -11.10
CA GLU A 37 -14.60 19.66 -9.79
C GLU A 37 -15.44 18.38 -9.86
N HIS A 38 -15.89 18.00 -11.06
CA HIS A 38 -16.77 16.86 -11.25
C HIS A 38 -15.99 15.63 -11.72
N TYR A 39 -16.28 14.50 -11.08
CA TYR A 39 -15.74 13.20 -11.41
C TYR A 39 -16.83 12.14 -11.40
N GLN A 40 -16.58 11.03 -12.07
CA GLN A 40 -17.40 9.82 -11.97
C GLN A 40 -16.53 8.58 -11.78
N MET A 41 -17.17 7.54 -11.25
CA MET A 41 -16.65 6.18 -11.20
C MET A 41 -17.77 5.22 -11.56
N SER A 42 -17.46 3.99 -11.94
CA SER A 42 -18.47 2.97 -12.21
C SER A 42 -19.28 2.65 -10.94
N MET A 43 -20.49 2.15 -11.12
CA MET A 43 -21.32 1.71 -9.98
C MET A 43 -20.65 0.59 -9.19
N ALA A 44 -20.02 -0.36 -9.88
CA ALA A 44 -19.28 -1.46 -9.25
C ALA A 44 -18.10 -0.94 -8.41
N GLU A 45 -17.36 0.04 -8.94
CA GLU A 45 -16.24 0.65 -8.24
C GLU A 45 -16.70 1.42 -6.99
N ARG A 46 -17.80 2.17 -7.11
CA ARG A 46 -18.43 2.88 -5.98
C ARG A 46 -18.87 1.91 -4.88
N GLU A 47 -19.49 0.81 -5.26
CA GLU A 47 -19.92 -0.22 -4.32
C GLU A 47 -18.73 -0.89 -3.64
N ARG A 48 -17.67 -1.21 -4.39
CA ARG A 48 -16.43 -1.77 -3.86
C ARG A 48 -15.82 -0.89 -2.77
N PHE A 49 -15.68 0.42 -3.02
CA PHE A 49 -15.09 1.34 -2.05
C PHE A 49 -16.00 1.57 -0.83
N ARG A 50 -17.32 1.63 -1.03
CA ARG A 50 -18.27 1.69 0.09
C ARG A 50 -18.17 0.46 1.00
N ASN A 51 -18.03 -0.73 0.42
CA ASN A 51 -17.85 -1.95 1.18
C ASN A 51 -16.50 -1.96 1.93
N LEU A 52 -15.42 -1.49 1.30
CA LEU A 52 -14.12 -1.33 1.96
C LEU A 52 -14.18 -0.34 3.14
N GLU A 53 -14.85 0.79 2.98
CA GLU A 53 -15.03 1.75 4.08
C GLU A 53 -15.80 1.15 5.24
N TRP A 54 -16.83 0.34 4.95
CA TRP A 54 -17.61 -0.35 5.98
C TRP A 54 -16.78 -1.45 6.67
N GLU A 55 -16.05 -2.28 5.92
CA GLU A 55 -15.18 -3.32 6.48
C GLU A 55 -14.06 -2.70 7.33
N MET A 56 -13.44 -1.62 6.87
CA MET A 56 -12.37 -0.91 7.57
C MET A 56 -12.77 -0.50 8.99
N GLN A 57 -14.04 -0.19 9.24
CA GLN A 57 -14.53 0.19 10.56
C GLN A 57 -14.39 -0.92 11.61
N LYS A 58 -14.26 -2.17 11.19
CA LYS A 58 -14.04 -3.32 12.07
C LYS A 58 -12.59 -3.45 12.54
N TYR A 59 -11.68 -2.73 11.88
CA TYR A 59 -10.24 -2.84 12.07
C TYR A 59 -9.64 -1.46 12.38
N PRO A 60 -9.68 -1.00 13.64
CA PRO A 60 -9.20 0.34 14.03
C PRO A 60 -7.72 0.62 13.67
N GLN A 61 -6.92 -0.43 13.50
CA GLN A 61 -5.52 -0.34 13.11
C GLN A 61 -5.30 -0.05 11.62
N ILE A 62 -6.33 -0.16 10.78
CA ILE A 62 -6.30 0.28 9.38
C ILE A 62 -6.65 1.76 9.34
N GLN A 63 -5.69 2.62 9.00
CA GLN A 63 -5.81 4.06 9.13
C GLN A 63 -6.21 4.78 7.83
N SER A 64 -6.21 4.08 6.69
CA SER A 64 -6.55 4.69 5.41
C SER A 64 -7.29 3.73 4.49
N LEU A 65 -8.07 4.30 3.58
CA LEU A 65 -8.77 3.53 2.54
C LEU A 65 -7.78 2.83 1.58
N LYS A 66 -6.61 3.42 1.36
CA LYS A 66 -5.49 2.83 0.61
C LYS A 66 -4.99 1.55 1.29
N GLU A 67 -4.80 1.58 2.60
CA GLU A 67 -4.42 0.43 3.39
C GLU A 67 -5.54 -0.62 3.44
N ALA A 68 -6.80 -0.18 3.58
CA ALA A 68 -7.94 -1.08 3.51
C ALA A 68 -8.01 -1.81 2.16
N ASN A 69 -7.77 -1.12 1.05
CA ASN A 69 -7.74 -1.74 -0.27
C ASN A 69 -6.61 -2.78 -0.40
N LEU A 70 -5.44 -2.53 0.19
CA LEU A 70 -4.33 -3.48 0.24
C LEU A 70 -4.69 -4.72 1.08
N LEU A 71 -5.22 -4.53 2.29
CA LEU A 71 -5.38 -5.61 3.27
C LEU A 71 -6.71 -6.36 3.18
N LEU A 72 -7.76 -5.70 2.72
CA LEU A 72 -9.14 -6.25 2.68
C LEU A 72 -9.71 -6.30 1.26
N GLY A 73 -9.05 -5.65 0.30
CA GLY A 73 -9.51 -5.60 -1.09
C GLY A 73 -9.25 -6.89 -1.85
N THR A 74 -9.93 -7.04 -2.99
CA THR A 74 -9.83 -8.19 -3.90
C THR A 74 -8.97 -7.92 -5.13
N ARG A 75 -8.44 -6.70 -5.28
CA ARG A 75 -7.49 -6.39 -6.36
C ARG A 75 -6.10 -6.88 -5.99
N ARG A 76 -5.40 -7.35 -7.00
CA ARG A 76 -3.99 -7.76 -6.87
C ARG A 76 -3.13 -6.51 -6.66
N THR A 77 -2.61 -6.35 -5.45
CA THR A 77 -1.81 -5.20 -5.03
C THR A 77 -0.63 -5.63 -4.17
N PHE A 78 0.37 -4.78 -4.09
CA PHE A 78 1.41 -4.91 -3.07
C PHE A 78 1.56 -3.59 -2.32
N GLY A 79 2.03 -3.66 -1.08
CA GLY A 79 2.32 -2.50 -0.26
C GLY A 79 3.69 -2.59 0.39
N ILE A 80 4.33 -1.45 0.58
CA ILE A 80 5.60 -1.34 1.29
C ILE A 80 5.37 -0.59 2.60
N TYR A 81 5.75 -1.22 3.69
CA TYR A 81 5.76 -0.64 5.02
C TYR A 81 7.19 -0.40 5.47
N GLN A 82 7.43 0.77 6.01
CA GLN A 82 8.72 1.16 6.59
C GLN A 82 8.53 1.62 8.02
N ILE A 83 9.56 1.43 8.85
CA ILE A 83 9.52 1.80 10.26
C ILE A 83 9.25 3.31 10.37
N LYS A 84 8.38 3.69 11.29
CA LYS A 84 8.07 5.09 11.60
C LYS A 84 9.23 5.72 12.36
N ASP A 85 9.50 6.96 12.05
CA ASP A 85 10.35 7.80 12.88
C ASP A 85 9.71 7.93 14.29
N ASP A 86 10.53 7.97 15.32
CA ASP A 86 10.10 8.08 16.73
C ASP A 86 9.23 6.90 17.25
N SER A 87 9.29 5.73 16.58
CA SER A 87 8.63 4.50 17.06
C SER A 87 9.61 3.56 17.76
N PRO A 88 9.14 2.61 18.60
CA PRO A 88 9.99 1.55 19.15
C PRO A 88 10.67 0.70 18.08
N GLY A 89 10.14 0.67 16.87
CA GLY A 89 10.72 -0.01 15.71
C GLY A 89 12.12 0.47 15.32
N GLU A 90 12.48 1.73 15.65
CA GLU A 90 13.82 2.24 15.38
C GLU A 90 14.94 1.40 16.01
N ASN A 91 14.65 0.69 17.11
CA ASN A 91 15.61 -0.19 17.76
C ASN A 91 16.03 -1.39 16.91
N TYR A 92 15.22 -1.76 15.91
CA TYR A 92 15.53 -2.85 14.98
C TYR A 92 15.54 -2.42 13.51
N ALA A 93 15.53 -1.11 13.25
CA ALA A 93 15.66 -0.58 11.89
C ALA A 93 16.97 -1.04 11.25
N PHE A 94 16.87 -1.57 10.02
CA PHE A 94 17.97 -2.15 9.24
C PHE A 94 18.64 -3.40 9.88
N MET A 95 18.02 -3.99 10.90
CA MET A 95 18.47 -5.24 11.51
C MET A 95 17.77 -6.43 10.86
N ASN A 96 18.50 -7.55 10.73
CA ASN A 96 17.97 -8.80 10.19
C ASN A 96 17.12 -9.55 11.23
N MET A 97 16.36 -10.53 10.79
CA MET A 97 15.48 -11.31 11.66
C MET A 97 16.24 -11.98 12.79
N SER A 98 17.39 -12.58 12.52
CA SER A 98 18.22 -13.23 13.53
C SER A 98 18.66 -12.29 14.66
N PHE A 99 18.97 -11.03 14.34
CA PHE A 99 19.28 -10.01 15.34
C PHE A 99 18.06 -9.71 16.22
N ILE A 100 16.90 -9.48 15.58
CA ILE A 100 15.65 -9.14 16.26
C ILE A 100 15.25 -10.24 17.24
N GLU A 101 15.27 -11.50 16.79
CA GLU A 101 14.94 -12.67 17.62
C GLU A 101 15.92 -12.86 18.77
N SER A 102 17.23 -12.76 18.51
CA SER A 102 18.26 -12.95 19.55
C SER A 102 18.21 -11.91 20.65
N HIS A 103 17.66 -10.73 20.38
CA HIS A 103 17.46 -9.67 21.36
C HIS A 103 16.05 -9.65 21.97
N GLY A 104 15.21 -10.65 21.67
CA GLY A 104 13.85 -10.75 22.19
C GLY A 104 12.92 -9.61 21.74
N MET A 105 13.23 -8.97 20.62
CA MET A 105 12.40 -7.90 20.05
C MET A 105 11.24 -8.49 19.25
N GLN A 106 10.17 -7.73 19.11
CA GLN A 106 8.99 -8.13 18.35
C GLN A 106 8.68 -7.09 17.30
N ILE A 107 8.46 -7.56 16.08
CA ILE A 107 7.99 -6.73 14.97
C ILE A 107 6.49 -6.49 15.14
N LYS A 108 6.09 -5.22 15.22
CA LYS A 108 4.71 -4.82 15.42
C LYS A 108 4.26 -3.90 14.30
N LYS A 109 3.08 -4.15 13.75
CA LYS A 109 2.51 -3.34 12.67
C LYS A 109 2.40 -1.85 13.05
N GLU A 110 2.13 -1.54 14.30
CA GLU A 110 2.02 -0.18 14.83
C GLU A 110 3.33 0.64 14.72
N ASP A 111 4.48 -0.03 14.63
CA ASP A 111 5.78 0.62 14.43
C ASP A 111 6.06 1.02 12.97
N TYR A 112 5.18 0.60 12.05
CA TYR A 112 5.35 0.81 10.62
C TYR A 112 4.34 1.80 10.04
N LYS A 113 4.76 2.50 8.99
CA LYS A 113 3.91 3.32 8.12
C LYS A 113 3.86 2.71 6.72
N LEU A 114 2.67 2.68 6.12
CA LEU A 114 2.49 2.33 4.71
C LEU A 114 3.02 3.48 3.85
N VAL A 115 4.10 3.25 3.10
CA VAL A 115 4.76 4.26 2.27
C VAL A 115 4.40 4.15 0.79
N TYR A 116 3.96 2.96 0.34
CA TYR A 116 3.57 2.74 -1.05
C TYR A 116 2.52 1.64 -1.17
N VAL A 117 1.64 1.79 -2.15
CA VAL A 117 0.78 0.70 -2.67
C VAL A 117 0.82 0.77 -4.19
N GLY A 118 1.04 -0.37 -4.83
CA GLY A 118 1.04 -0.52 -6.27
C GLY A 118 0.27 -1.74 -6.73
N GLU A 119 0.00 -1.83 -8.02
CA GLU A 119 -0.61 -3.01 -8.63
C GLU A 119 0.41 -4.16 -8.69
N LEU A 120 -0.04 -5.36 -8.34
CA LEU A 120 0.72 -6.59 -8.47
C LEU A 120 0.44 -7.21 -9.85
N LEU A 121 1.25 -6.84 -10.83
CA LEU A 121 1.07 -7.24 -12.23
C LEU A 121 1.68 -8.61 -12.52
N GLY A 122 0.97 -9.44 -13.30
CA GLY A 122 1.49 -10.72 -13.81
C GLY A 122 2.09 -11.61 -12.73
N ASN A 123 3.33 -11.98 -12.93
CA ASN A 123 4.12 -12.84 -12.03
C ASN A 123 5.17 -12.04 -11.25
N THR A 124 4.90 -10.76 -10.95
CA THR A 124 5.82 -9.91 -10.17
C THR A 124 6.19 -10.60 -8.86
N SER A 125 7.46 -10.85 -8.66
CA SER A 125 8.03 -11.46 -7.47
C SER A 125 8.44 -10.42 -6.43
N LEU A 126 8.77 -10.87 -5.23
CA LEU A 126 9.37 -10.02 -4.18
C LEU A 126 10.72 -9.43 -4.62
N ASP A 127 11.52 -10.21 -5.36
CA ASP A 127 12.80 -9.75 -5.91
C ASP A 127 12.62 -8.65 -6.96
N ASP A 128 11.60 -8.76 -7.83
CA ASP A 128 11.26 -7.70 -8.80
C ASP A 128 10.86 -6.40 -8.08
N ILE A 129 10.09 -6.51 -7.00
CA ILE A 129 9.72 -5.35 -6.17
C ILE A 129 10.97 -4.76 -5.52
N PHE A 130 11.84 -5.60 -4.95
CA PHE A 130 13.08 -5.15 -4.33
C PHE A 130 13.97 -4.42 -5.32
N GLU A 131 14.21 -5.00 -6.50
CA GLU A 131 15.01 -4.39 -7.56
C GLU A 131 14.41 -3.04 -7.99
N ARG A 132 13.11 -2.99 -8.27
CA ARG A 132 12.41 -1.77 -8.68
C ARG A 132 12.57 -0.64 -7.67
N PHE A 133 12.42 -0.92 -6.37
CA PHE A 133 12.46 0.11 -5.32
C PHE A 133 13.88 0.49 -4.88
N ASN A 134 14.88 -0.19 -5.40
CA ASN A 134 16.30 0.16 -5.22
C ASN A 134 16.91 0.83 -6.46
N ILE A 135 16.49 0.47 -7.68
CA ILE A 135 17.12 0.92 -8.93
C ILE A 135 16.27 1.99 -9.63
N ASP A 136 14.97 1.72 -9.85
CA ASP A 136 14.07 2.60 -10.63
C ASP A 136 12.77 2.87 -9.86
N ARG A 137 12.90 3.63 -8.79
CA ARG A 137 11.80 3.93 -7.89
C ARG A 137 10.70 4.76 -8.57
N PRO A 138 9.41 4.41 -8.34
CA PRO A 138 8.30 5.23 -8.80
C PRO A 138 8.41 6.67 -8.30
N LYS A 139 8.05 7.64 -9.15
CA LYS A 139 8.14 9.07 -8.83
C LYS A 139 7.28 9.52 -7.65
N ASP A 140 6.23 8.78 -7.37
CA ASP A 140 5.29 8.99 -6.26
C ASP A 140 5.70 8.26 -4.97
N PHE A 141 6.75 7.45 -5.01
CA PHE A 141 7.30 6.80 -3.81
C PHE A 141 7.94 7.83 -2.87
N ARG A 142 7.57 7.78 -1.60
CA ARG A 142 8.03 8.74 -0.57
C ARG A 142 8.88 8.10 0.53
N GLY A 143 9.19 6.82 0.42
CA GLY A 143 10.04 6.10 1.36
C GLY A 143 11.53 6.15 0.99
N HIS A 144 12.35 5.57 1.85
CA HIS A 144 13.74 5.20 1.51
C HIS A 144 13.77 3.96 0.61
N SER A 145 14.92 3.65 -0.01
CA SER A 145 15.13 2.39 -0.76
C SER A 145 14.69 1.19 0.07
N LEU A 146 14.06 0.20 -0.57
CA LEU A 146 13.63 -1.00 0.14
C LEU A 146 14.82 -1.70 0.78
N SER A 147 14.79 -1.86 2.09
CA SER A 147 15.92 -2.24 2.91
C SER A 147 15.55 -3.32 3.93
N VAL A 148 16.57 -3.92 4.53
CA VAL A 148 16.39 -4.86 5.66
C VAL A 148 15.52 -4.22 6.74
N SER A 149 14.63 -4.99 7.32
CA SER A 149 13.56 -4.64 8.26
C SER A 149 12.31 -3.97 7.66
N ASP A 150 12.30 -3.61 6.38
CA ASP A 150 11.06 -3.21 5.72
C ASP A 150 10.11 -4.41 5.54
N ILE A 151 8.83 -4.16 5.35
CA ILE A 151 7.82 -5.19 5.10
C ILE A 151 7.19 -4.98 3.73
N VAL A 152 7.15 -6.03 2.92
CA VAL A 152 6.37 -6.09 1.69
C VAL A 152 5.12 -6.93 1.92
N VAL A 153 3.96 -6.32 1.74
CA VAL A 153 2.68 -7.03 1.79
C VAL A 153 2.22 -7.30 0.37
N LEU A 154 1.86 -8.53 0.07
CA LEU A 154 1.27 -8.96 -1.20
C LEU A 154 -0.19 -9.33 -0.98
N ASN A 155 -1.07 -8.79 -1.81
CA ASN A 155 -2.45 -9.23 -1.97
C ASN A 155 -2.60 -9.75 -3.40
N ASP A 156 -2.76 -11.06 -3.56
CA ASP A 156 -2.92 -11.70 -4.87
C ASP A 156 -4.38 -11.76 -5.34
N GLY A 157 -5.29 -11.14 -4.59
CA GLY A 157 -6.74 -11.13 -4.81
C GLY A 157 -7.50 -12.21 -4.04
N GLU A 158 -6.81 -13.23 -3.54
CA GLU A 158 -7.38 -14.33 -2.73
C GLU A 158 -6.78 -14.36 -1.33
N LYS A 159 -5.48 -14.12 -1.23
CA LYS A 159 -4.72 -14.17 0.02
C LYS A 159 -3.83 -12.92 0.16
N VAL A 160 -3.71 -12.47 1.41
CA VAL A 160 -2.74 -11.43 1.80
C VAL A 160 -1.62 -12.07 2.59
N THR A 161 -0.38 -11.76 2.23
CA THR A 161 0.82 -12.25 2.91
C THR A 161 1.76 -11.08 3.20
N ALA A 162 2.46 -11.11 4.33
CA ALA A 162 3.48 -10.14 4.68
C ALA A 162 4.87 -10.79 4.65
N HIS A 163 5.84 -10.06 4.15
CA HIS A 163 7.20 -10.53 3.96
C HIS A 163 8.19 -9.51 4.51
N PHE A 164 8.93 -9.92 5.50
CA PHE A 164 10.03 -9.13 6.05
C PHE A 164 11.22 -9.19 5.09
N VAL A 165 11.80 -8.05 4.79
CA VAL A 165 13.04 -7.95 3.99
C VAL A 165 14.21 -8.29 4.90
N ASP A 166 14.83 -9.44 4.69
CA ASP A 166 16.03 -9.86 5.42
C ASP A 166 17.30 -9.63 4.60
N SER A 167 18.44 -9.96 5.16
CA SER A 167 19.78 -9.70 4.58
C SER A 167 20.02 -10.39 3.24
N ILE A 168 19.41 -11.55 3.00
CA ILE A 168 19.65 -12.37 1.78
C ILE A 168 18.34 -12.67 1.05
N SER A 169 17.22 -12.73 1.77
CA SER A 169 15.93 -13.20 1.24
C SER A 169 14.77 -12.48 1.94
N PHE A 170 13.57 -12.96 1.70
CA PHE A 170 12.37 -12.49 2.40
C PHE A 170 11.87 -13.58 3.35
N GLU A 171 11.47 -13.20 4.54
CA GLU A 171 10.83 -14.11 5.50
C GLU A 171 9.35 -13.79 5.62
N GLN A 172 8.48 -14.81 5.46
CA GLN A 172 7.05 -14.63 5.64
C GLN A 172 6.73 -14.35 7.10
N LEU A 173 6.01 -13.27 7.36
CA LEU A 173 5.69 -12.77 8.69
C LEU A 173 4.18 -12.59 8.86
N ASP A 174 3.44 -13.69 8.99
CA ASP A 174 1.97 -13.67 9.08
C ASP A 174 1.46 -12.90 10.31
N SER A 175 2.25 -12.83 11.38
CA SER A 175 1.91 -12.07 12.59
C SER A 175 1.76 -10.56 12.35
N PHE A 176 2.39 -10.02 11.31
CA PHE A 176 2.27 -8.62 10.91
C PHE A 176 0.84 -8.26 10.46
N LEU A 177 0.10 -9.24 9.95
CA LEU A 177 -1.26 -9.08 9.44
C LEU A 177 -2.35 -9.33 10.48
N ASN A 178 -2.00 -9.57 11.74
CA ASN A 178 -2.98 -9.73 12.81
C ASN A 178 -3.68 -8.37 13.05
N LEU A 179 -4.88 -8.25 12.47
CA LEU A 179 -5.72 -7.07 12.49
C LEU A 179 -6.71 -7.11 13.66
#